data_00eaa2d206db73c096adf765e116eb6d
#
_entry.id   00eaa2d206db73c096adf765e116eb6d
#
_cell.length_a   1.000
_cell.length_b   1.000
_cell.length_c   1.000
_cell.angle_alpha   90.00
_cell.angle_beta   90.00
_cell.angle_gamma   90.00
#
_symmetry.space_group_name_H-M   'P 1'
#
loop_
_entity.id
_entity.type
_entity.pdbx_description
1 polymer ?
#
loop_
_entity_poly.entity_id
_entity_poly.type
_entity_poly.pdbx_seq_one_letter_code
_entity_poly.pdbx_strand_id
1 'polypeptide(L)'
;MPKLKPEVQTARREHILDAAEACFARAGFHRTTMHDICKEAGVSPGALYVYFDSKEALIAGICERDRAEFAERLDRLAAAPDFMPALRELGEQYFLEDPAKDHRMCLEIGLESTRNPRIGEIHQRIDRYVLESFQSLFQKMKDEGRIAPTLDIPTVARAFMVVGDGMFWRRAVDPGFDPKAVMPAVLELMRTLLNPVPGPVLAPIPDNNNQTTQ
;
A
#
# COMPACT_ATOMS: atom_id res chain seq x y z
N MET A 1 1.68 -32.74 21.19
CA MET A 1 0.82 -31.56 21.40
C MET A 1 -0.27 -31.55 20.34
N PRO A 2 -1.53 -31.27 20.67
CA PRO A 2 -2.58 -31.16 19.66
C PRO A 2 -2.20 -30.04 18.69
N LYS A 3 -2.34 -30.29 17.36
CA LYS A 3 -2.16 -29.25 16.35
C LYS A 3 -3.22 -28.17 16.59
N LEU A 4 -2.79 -26.92 16.74
CA LEU A 4 -3.72 -25.79 16.80
C LEU A 4 -4.55 -25.74 15.50
N LYS A 5 -5.80 -25.32 15.61
CA LYS A 5 -6.65 -25.12 14.43
C LYS A 5 -6.02 -24.08 13.50
N PRO A 6 -6.20 -24.20 12.17
CA PRO A 6 -5.58 -23.29 11.20
C PRO A 6 -5.86 -21.82 11.50
N GLU A 7 -7.10 -21.48 11.88
CA GLU A 7 -7.50 -20.10 12.19
C GLU A 7 -6.72 -19.54 13.39
N VAL A 8 -6.47 -20.38 14.42
CA VAL A 8 -5.70 -19.98 15.60
C VAL A 8 -4.20 -19.79 15.25
N GLN A 9 -3.68 -20.59 14.33
CA GLN A 9 -2.30 -20.44 13.84
C GLN A 9 -2.15 -19.12 13.06
N THR A 10 -3.11 -18.81 12.16
CA THR A 10 -3.11 -17.57 11.39
C THR A 10 -3.21 -16.36 12.33
N ALA A 11 -4.18 -16.33 13.23
CA ALA A 11 -4.33 -15.25 14.19
C ALA A 11 -3.06 -15.03 15.06
N ARG A 12 -2.39 -16.11 15.46
CA ARG A 12 -1.15 -16.00 16.22
C ARG A 12 0.01 -15.48 15.37
N ARG A 13 0.08 -15.90 14.10
CA ARG A 13 1.08 -15.40 13.16
C ARG A 13 0.92 -13.88 12.95
N GLU A 14 -0.30 -13.40 12.70
CA GLU A 14 -0.60 -11.98 12.55
C GLU A 14 -0.25 -11.18 13.81
N HIS A 15 -0.63 -11.67 14.98
CA HIS A 15 -0.28 -11.04 16.25
C HIS A 15 1.24 -10.88 16.47
N ILE A 16 2.05 -11.86 16.02
CA ILE A 16 3.51 -11.76 16.07
C ILE A 16 4.01 -10.71 15.07
N LEU A 17 3.43 -10.62 13.88
CA LEU A 17 3.79 -9.62 12.88
C LEU A 17 3.49 -8.20 13.37
N ASP A 18 2.33 -7.97 14.01
CA ASP A 18 1.97 -6.67 14.60
C ASP A 18 2.98 -6.24 15.67
N ALA A 19 3.36 -7.18 16.55
CA ALA A 19 4.37 -6.91 17.57
C ALA A 19 5.75 -6.62 16.97
N ALA A 20 6.13 -7.32 15.91
CA ALA A 20 7.39 -7.08 15.21
C ALA A 20 7.40 -5.71 14.53
N GLU A 21 6.32 -5.34 13.86
CA GLU A 21 6.14 -4.03 13.23
C GLU A 21 6.25 -2.90 14.25
N ALA A 22 5.55 -3.01 15.39
CA ALA A 22 5.64 -2.04 16.47
C ALA A 22 7.06 -1.91 17.04
N CYS A 23 7.79 -3.02 17.20
CA CYS A 23 9.17 -3.01 17.67
C CYS A 23 10.12 -2.35 16.66
N PHE A 24 9.99 -2.69 15.37
CA PHE A 24 10.83 -2.11 14.31
C PHE A 24 10.55 -0.62 14.12
N ALA A 25 9.29 -0.19 14.13
CA ALA A 25 8.93 1.22 14.04
C ALA A 25 9.48 2.05 15.20
N ARG A 26 9.47 1.49 16.41
CA ARG A 26 9.94 2.18 17.64
C ARG A 26 11.46 2.23 17.75
N ALA A 27 12.16 1.15 17.43
CA ALA A 27 13.59 1.00 17.73
C ALA A 27 14.48 0.85 16.49
N GLY A 28 13.90 0.64 15.30
CA GLY A 28 14.61 0.31 14.07
C GLY A 28 15.01 -1.18 14.01
N PHE A 29 15.38 -1.64 12.82
CA PHE A 29 15.72 -3.04 12.56
C PHE A 29 16.88 -3.55 13.42
N HIS A 30 17.98 -2.79 13.50
CA HIS A 30 19.20 -3.27 14.16
C HIS A 30 19.05 -3.41 15.67
N ARG A 31 18.38 -2.48 16.33
CA ARG A 31 18.23 -2.48 17.80
C ARG A 31 17.14 -3.42 18.29
N THR A 32 16.21 -3.80 17.43
CA THR A 32 15.16 -4.76 17.76
C THR A 32 15.72 -6.17 17.78
N THR A 33 15.46 -6.91 18.85
CA THR A 33 15.82 -8.33 18.99
C THR A 33 14.60 -9.23 18.90
N MET A 34 14.79 -10.50 18.57
CA MET A 34 13.72 -11.51 18.63
C MET A 34 13.09 -11.60 20.03
N HIS A 35 13.90 -11.34 21.08
CA HIS A 35 13.40 -11.33 22.46
C HIS A 35 12.47 -10.15 22.75
N ASP A 36 12.76 -8.95 22.20
CA ASP A 36 11.88 -7.79 22.33
C ASP A 36 10.52 -8.07 21.68
N ILE A 37 10.54 -8.71 20.52
CA ILE A 37 9.33 -9.11 19.80
C ILE A 37 8.53 -10.16 20.59
N CYS A 38 9.20 -11.15 21.20
CA CYS A 38 8.53 -12.09 22.09
C CYS A 38 7.81 -11.39 23.24
N LYS A 39 8.48 -10.41 23.85
CA LYS A 39 7.93 -9.64 24.98
C LYS A 39 6.74 -8.80 24.55
N GLU A 40 6.85 -8.11 23.42
CA GLU A 40 5.77 -7.29 22.85
C GLU A 40 4.55 -8.16 22.50
N ALA A 41 4.76 -9.30 21.84
CA ALA A 41 3.70 -10.24 21.47
C ALA A 41 3.17 -11.08 22.64
N GLY A 42 3.78 -11.03 23.82
CA GLY A 42 3.38 -11.89 24.96
C GLY A 42 3.53 -13.39 24.69
N VAL A 43 4.50 -13.78 23.84
CA VAL A 43 4.74 -15.19 23.49
C VAL A 43 6.10 -15.68 23.98
N SER A 44 6.25 -17.00 24.21
CA SER A 44 7.54 -17.57 24.51
C SER A 44 8.46 -17.57 23.28
N PRO A 45 9.79 -17.54 23.46
CA PRO A 45 10.74 -17.68 22.32
C PRO A 45 10.46 -18.92 21.47
N GLY A 46 10.22 -20.07 22.10
CA GLY A 46 9.88 -21.27 21.36
C GLY A 46 8.61 -21.16 20.51
N ALA A 47 7.61 -20.40 20.99
CA ALA A 47 6.41 -20.17 20.22
C ALA A 47 6.64 -19.23 19.02
N LEU A 48 7.49 -18.22 19.17
CA LEU A 48 7.86 -17.31 18.08
C LEU A 48 8.66 -18.03 17.00
N TYR A 49 9.66 -18.82 17.40
CA TYR A 49 10.53 -19.54 16.45
C TYR A 49 9.81 -20.65 15.67
N VAL A 50 8.61 -21.07 16.07
CA VAL A 50 7.74 -21.93 15.26
C VAL A 50 7.26 -21.23 13.98
N TYR A 51 7.09 -19.90 14.03
CA TYR A 51 6.56 -19.09 12.91
C TYR A 51 7.64 -18.36 12.14
N PHE A 52 8.65 -17.84 12.85
CA PHE A 52 9.68 -16.97 12.25
C PHE A 52 11.04 -17.28 12.86
N ASP A 53 11.99 -17.64 12.03
CA ASP A 53 13.35 -18.02 12.45
C ASP A 53 14.30 -16.83 12.59
N SER A 54 13.94 -15.68 12.03
CA SER A 54 14.82 -14.50 11.97
C SER A 54 13.99 -13.21 11.86
N LYS A 55 14.65 -12.06 12.06
CA LYS A 55 14.05 -10.75 11.83
C LYS A 55 13.73 -10.53 10.35
N GLU A 56 14.54 -11.05 9.46
CA GLU A 56 14.31 -11.03 8.02
C GLU A 56 13.04 -11.79 7.63
N ALA A 57 12.78 -12.94 8.29
CA ALA A 57 11.55 -13.69 8.08
C ALA A 57 10.31 -12.93 8.56
N LEU A 58 10.43 -12.17 9.66
CA LEU A 58 9.37 -11.27 10.14
C LEU A 58 9.11 -10.14 9.14
N ILE A 59 10.16 -9.48 8.63
CA ILE A 59 10.01 -8.46 7.57
C ILE A 59 9.34 -9.05 6.33
N ALA A 60 9.76 -10.24 5.89
CA ALA A 60 9.13 -10.91 4.76
C ALA A 60 7.64 -11.16 5.01
N GLY A 61 7.27 -11.58 6.22
CA GLY A 61 5.87 -11.79 6.62
C GLY A 61 5.04 -10.51 6.62
N ILE A 62 5.58 -9.41 7.14
CA ILE A 62 4.93 -8.08 7.13
C ILE A 62 4.73 -7.63 5.68
N CYS A 63 5.77 -7.66 4.87
CA CYS A 63 5.70 -7.28 3.46
C CYS A 63 4.69 -8.13 2.67
N GLU A 64 4.54 -9.41 2.98
CA GLU A 64 3.57 -10.29 2.32
C GLU A 64 2.12 -9.93 2.70
N ARG A 65 1.87 -9.59 3.98
CA ARG A 65 0.59 -9.07 4.44
C ARG A 65 0.24 -7.76 3.75
N ASP A 66 1.16 -6.81 3.73
CA ASP A 66 0.97 -5.50 3.10
C ASP A 66 0.72 -5.63 1.59
N ARG A 67 1.39 -6.59 0.93
CA ARG A 67 1.15 -6.92 -0.47
C ARG A 67 -0.29 -7.40 -0.72
N ALA A 68 -0.82 -8.24 0.16
CA ALA A 68 -2.20 -8.74 0.02
C ALA A 68 -3.21 -7.59 0.18
N GLU A 69 -3.04 -6.73 1.17
CA GLU A 69 -3.87 -5.53 1.33
C GLU A 69 -3.77 -4.58 0.13
N PHE A 70 -2.56 -4.38 -0.40
CA PHE A 70 -2.34 -3.57 -1.59
C PHE A 70 -3.08 -4.12 -2.80
N ALA A 71 -3.05 -5.44 -3.01
CA ALA A 71 -3.78 -6.10 -4.10
C ALA A 71 -5.29 -5.82 -4.01
N GLU A 72 -5.89 -6.01 -2.82
CA GLU A 72 -7.31 -5.73 -2.60
C GLU A 72 -7.68 -4.26 -2.86
N ARG A 73 -6.81 -3.33 -2.48
CA ARG A 73 -7.00 -1.89 -2.72
C ARG A 73 -6.94 -1.56 -4.21
N LEU A 74 -5.99 -2.16 -4.94
CA LEU A 74 -5.90 -2.00 -6.40
C LEU A 74 -7.09 -2.60 -7.13
N ASP A 75 -7.59 -3.76 -6.71
CA ASP A 75 -8.78 -4.37 -7.30
C ASP A 75 -10.01 -3.46 -7.14
N ARG A 76 -10.18 -2.84 -5.95
CA ARG A 76 -11.24 -1.85 -5.74
C ARG A 76 -11.08 -0.61 -6.63
N LEU A 77 -9.85 -0.11 -6.76
CA LEU A 77 -9.53 1.01 -7.65
C LEU A 77 -9.82 0.68 -9.12
N ALA A 78 -9.45 -0.54 -9.56
CA ALA A 78 -9.68 -1.01 -10.91
C ALA A 78 -11.19 -1.15 -11.25
N ALA A 79 -11.99 -1.55 -10.26
CA ALA A 79 -13.44 -1.73 -10.40
C ALA A 79 -14.23 -0.42 -10.29
N ALA A 80 -13.61 0.67 -9.85
CA ALA A 80 -14.30 1.94 -9.63
C ALA A 80 -14.82 2.53 -10.95
N PRO A 81 -16.10 2.96 -11.01
CA PRO A 81 -16.68 3.61 -12.20
C PRO A 81 -15.96 4.91 -12.56
N ASP A 82 -15.62 5.70 -11.54
CA ASP A 82 -14.81 6.91 -11.67
C ASP A 82 -13.48 6.71 -10.96
N PHE A 83 -12.42 6.68 -11.76
CA PHE A 83 -11.08 6.37 -11.27
C PHE A 83 -10.49 7.47 -10.39
N MET A 84 -10.69 8.76 -10.74
CA MET A 84 -10.02 9.86 -10.03
C MET A 84 -10.53 10.06 -8.61
N PRO A 85 -11.84 10.02 -8.31
CA PRO A 85 -12.33 9.97 -6.93
C PRO A 85 -11.83 8.76 -6.15
N ALA A 86 -11.82 7.57 -6.77
CA ALA A 86 -11.33 6.36 -6.12
C ALA A 86 -9.82 6.43 -5.84
N LEU A 87 -9.03 7.02 -6.74
CA LEU A 87 -7.60 7.29 -6.51
C LEU A 87 -7.39 8.28 -5.37
N ARG A 88 -8.23 9.30 -5.26
CA ARG A 88 -8.21 10.25 -4.13
C ARG A 88 -8.46 9.51 -2.81
N GLU A 89 -9.52 8.72 -2.74
CA GLU A 89 -9.86 7.94 -1.55
C GLU A 89 -8.72 7.00 -1.14
N LEU A 90 -8.13 6.30 -2.11
CA LEU A 90 -6.97 5.46 -1.88
C LEU A 90 -5.80 6.26 -1.32
N GLY A 91 -5.49 7.43 -1.89
CA GLY A 91 -4.43 8.31 -1.41
C GLY A 91 -4.70 8.84 0.01
N GLU A 92 -5.94 9.21 0.31
CA GLU A 92 -6.36 9.66 1.64
C GLU A 92 -6.19 8.53 2.67
N GLN A 93 -6.63 7.31 2.37
CA GLN A 93 -6.42 6.15 3.22
C GLN A 93 -4.93 5.90 3.48
N TYR A 94 -4.09 5.91 2.43
CA TYR A 94 -2.66 5.63 2.58
C TYR A 94 -1.89 6.73 3.30
N PHE A 95 -2.21 8.00 3.04
CA PHE A 95 -1.37 9.11 3.50
C PHE A 95 -1.98 9.93 4.64
N LEU A 96 -3.28 9.76 4.94
CA LEU A 96 -3.96 10.58 5.95
C LEU A 96 -4.54 9.77 7.10
N GLU A 97 -5.16 8.61 6.82
CA GLU A 97 -6.03 7.92 7.78
C GLU A 97 -5.33 6.79 8.55
N ASP A 98 -4.19 6.31 8.09
CA ASP A 98 -3.50 5.20 8.74
C ASP A 98 -2.39 5.70 9.70
N PRO A 99 -2.74 6.05 10.96
CA PRO A 99 -1.76 6.46 11.95
C PRO A 99 -0.93 5.27 12.46
N ALA A 100 -1.40 4.04 12.27
CA ALA A 100 -0.76 2.84 12.77
C ALA A 100 0.35 2.33 11.82
N LYS A 101 0.24 2.60 10.52
CA LYS A 101 1.33 2.31 9.59
C LYS A 101 2.37 3.42 9.68
N ASP A 102 3.26 3.25 10.63
CA ASP A 102 4.44 4.09 10.73
C ASP A 102 5.29 3.89 9.46
N HIS A 103 5.12 4.81 8.50
CA HIS A 103 5.88 4.80 7.24
C HIS A 103 7.40 4.78 7.46
N ARG A 104 7.86 5.00 8.71
CA ARG A 104 9.25 4.77 9.12
C ARG A 104 9.70 3.35 8.86
N MET A 105 8.82 2.36 9.00
CA MET A 105 9.17 0.97 8.69
C MET A 105 9.51 0.76 7.21
N CYS A 106 8.77 1.37 6.30
CA CYS A 106 9.09 1.30 4.86
C CYS A 106 10.47 1.90 4.58
N LEU A 107 10.80 3.03 5.24
CA LEU A 107 12.12 3.65 5.11
C LEU A 107 13.22 2.81 5.74
N GLU A 108 12.99 2.22 6.90
CA GLU A 108 13.93 1.29 7.55
C GLU A 108 14.22 0.08 6.65
N ILE A 109 13.19 -0.52 6.07
CA ILE A 109 13.36 -1.63 5.12
C ILE A 109 14.11 -1.17 3.86
N GLY A 110 13.74 -0.03 3.28
CA GLY A 110 14.40 0.54 2.12
C GLY A 110 15.88 0.82 2.39
N LEU A 111 16.21 1.43 3.53
CA LEU A 111 17.60 1.70 3.91
C LEU A 111 18.37 0.41 4.20
N GLU A 112 17.77 -0.54 4.92
CA GLU A 112 18.38 -1.81 5.25
C GLU A 112 18.60 -2.68 4.01
N SER A 113 17.74 -2.58 2.99
CA SER A 113 17.87 -3.30 1.71
C SER A 113 19.19 -3.01 0.99
N THR A 114 19.79 -1.84 1.25
CA THR A 114 21.09 -1.46 0.67
C THR A 114 22.29 -2.11 1.35
N ARG A 115 22.10 -2.74 2.53
CA ARG A 115 23.17 -3.27 3.38
C ARG A 115 23.02 -4.77 3.66
N ASN A 116 21.77 -5.25 3.73
CA ASN A 116 21.44 -6.64 4.02
C ASN A 116 20.88 -7.30 2.76
N PRO A 117 21.62 -8.24 2.11
CA PRO A 117 21.19 -8.88 0.86
C PRO A 117 19.83 -9.58 0.97
N ARG A 118 19.51 -10.21 2.12
CA ARG A 118 18.23 -10.89 2.32
C ARG A 118 17.06 -9.89 2.32
N ILE A 119 17.23 -8.76 3.00
CA ILE A 119 16.22 -7.69 2.99
C ILE A 119 16.17 -7.05 1.60
N GLY A 120 17.30 -6.91 0.91
CA GLY A 120 17.37 -6.45 -0.47
C GLY A 120 16.52 -7.30 -1.42
N GLU A 121 16.61 -8.62 -1.31
CA GLU A 121 15.78 -9.54 -2.11
C GLU A 121 14.29 -9.42 -1.79
N ILE A 122 13.94 -9.24 -0.51
CA ILE A 122 12.54 -9.04 -0.07
C ILE A 122 12.02 -7.74 -0.66
N HIS A 123 12.74 -6.63 -0.46
CA HIS A 123 12.38 -5.31 -0.96
C HIS A 123 12.19 -5.31 -2.49
N GLN A 124 13.16 -5.83 -3.25
CA GLN A 124 13.09 -5.89 -4.71
C GLN A 124 11.89 -6.71 -5.22
N ARG A 125 11.50 -7.75 -4.49
CA ARG A 125 10.32 -8.56 -4.84
C ARG A 125 9.03 -7.77 -4.66
N ILE A 126 8.92 -7.02 -3.57
CA ILE A 126 7.76 -6.17 -3.31
C ILE A 126 7.68 -5.01 -4.30
N ASP A 127 8.80 -4.32 -4.50
CA ASP A 127 8.91 -3.20 -5.44
C ASP A 127 8.49 -3.63 -6.86
N ARG A 128 8.99 -4.76 -7.31
CA ARG A 128 8.60 -5.34 -8.61
C ARG A 128 7.11 -5.67 -8.66
N TYR A 129 6.56 -6.27 -7.61
CA TYR A 129 5.14 -6.59 -7.54
C TYR A 129 4.27 -5.33 -7.64
N VAL A 130 4.59 -4.28 -6.88
CA VAL A 130 3.88 -3.00 -6.92
C VAL A 130 3.95 -2.37 -8.31
N LEU A 131 5.15 -2.35 -8.92
CA LEU A 131 5.35 -1.83 -10.27
C LEU A 131 4.50 -2.59 -11.30
N GLU A 132 4.57 -3.91 -11.31
CA GLU A 132 3.82 -4.77 -12.23
C GLU A 132 2.31 -4.62 -12.04
N SER A 133 1.85 -4.43 -10.80
CA SER A 133 0.45 -4.20 -10.49
C SER A 133 -0.07 -2.88 -11.05
N PHE A 134 0.68 -1.78 -10.88
CA PHE A 134 0.33 -0.50 -11.51
C PHE A 134 0.40 -0.57 -13.03
N GLN A 135 1.40 -1.24 -13.60
CA GLN A 135 1.49 -1.41 -15.06
C GLN A 135 0.27 -2.16 -15.60
N SER A 136 -0.12 -3.25 -14.96
CA SER A 136 -1.29 -4.04 -15.35
C SER A 136 -2.58 -3.22 -15.26
N LEU A 137 -2.76 -2.48 -14.15
CA LEU A 137 -3.92 -1.61 -13.96
C LEU A 137 -4.01 -0.54 -15.06
N PHE A 138 -2.93 0.20 -15.29
CA PHE A 138 -2.92 1.30 -16.24
C PHE A 138 -3.00 0.81 -17.68
N GLN A 139 -2.39 -0.33 -18.01
CA GLN A 139 -2.55 -0.95 -19.32
C GLN A 139 -4.01 -1.33 -19.58
N LYS A 140 -4.65 -2.00 -18.62
CA LYS A 140 -6.07 -2.34 -18.71
C LYS A 140 -6.94 -1.10 -18.92
N MET A 141 -6.72 -0.05 -18.14
CA MET A 141 -7.48 1.20 -18.28
C MET A 141 -7.26 1.88 -19.64
N LYS A 142 -6.05 1.82 -20.18
CA LYS A 142 -5.73 2.32 -21.52
C LYS A 142 -6.45 1.50 -22.60
N ASP A 143 -6.44 0.18 -22.49
CA ASP A 143 -7.11 -0.73 -23.44
C ASP A 143 -8.63 -0.55 -23.40
N GLU A 144 -9.19 -0.21 -22.23
CA GLU A 144 -10.62 0.13 -22.05
C GLU A 144 -10.93 1.58 -22.50
N GLY A 145 -9.95 2.37 -22.93
CA GLY A 145 -10.14 3.77 -23.34
C GLY A 145 -10.46 4.73 -22.20
N ARG A 146 -10.19 4.36 -20.95
CA ARG A 146 -10.44 5.19 -19.75
C ARG A 146 -9.34 6.23 -19.52
N ILE A 147 -8.13 5.95 -19.98
CA ILE A 147 -6.98 6.84 -19.92
C ILE A 147 -6.26 6.88 -21.27
N ALA A 148 -5.59 8.01 -21.56
CA ALA A 148 -4.80 8.20 -22.79
C ALA A 148 -3.46 8.89 -22.46
N PRO A 149 -2.58 8.25 -21.66
CA PRO A 149 -1.32 8.84 -21.24
C PRO A 149 -0.42 9.10 -22.46
N THR A 150 0.34 10.19 -22.42
CA THR A 150 1.30 10.56 -23.47
C THR A 150 2.61 9.78 -23.35
N LEU A 151 2.93 9.27 -22.17
CA LEU A 151 4.08 8.42 -21.89
C LEU A 151 3.69 6.95 -21.97
N ASP A 152 4.68 6.07 -22.11
CA ASP A 152 4.45 4.63 -22.02
C ASP A 152 4.04 4.22 -20.60
N ILE A 153 3.26 3.15 -20.49
CA ILE A 153 2.72 2.66 -19.22
C ILE A 153 3.82 2.33 -18.18
N PRO A 154 4.93 1.68 -18.54
CA PRO A 154 6.04 1.47 -17.61
C PRO A 154 6.59 2.77 -16.99
N THR A 155 6.73 3.82 -17.77
CA THR A 155 7.20 5.13 -17.30
C THR A 155 6.16 5.79 -16.37
N VAL A 156 4.88 5.75 -16.73
CA VAL A 156 3.78 6.25 -15.88
C VAL A 156 3.75 5.53 -14.54
N ALA A 157 3.82 4.19 -14.54
CA ALA A 157 3.80 3.40 -13.32
C ALA A 157 4.99 3.73 -12.40
N ARG A 158 6.20 3.88 -12.96
CA ARG A 158 7.39 4.31 -12.18
C ARG A 158 7.22 5.70 -11.58
N ALA A 159 6.64 6.64 -12.33
CA ALA A 159 6.36 7.99 -11.83
C ALA A 159 5.38 7.96 -10.64
N PHE A 160 4.37 7.09 -10.69
CA PHE A 160 3.46 6.87 -9.55
C PHE A 160 4.22 6.39 -8.31
N MET A 161 5.10 5.40 -8.44
CA MET A 161 5.92 4.92 -7.33
C MET A 161 6.80 6.03 -6.75
N VAL A 162 7.52 6.77 -7.59
CA VAL A 162 8.38 7.88 -7.13
C VAL A 162 7.60 8.94 -6.34
N VAL A 163 6.37 9.26 -6.76
CA VAL A 163 5.52 10.20 -6.01
C VAL A 163 5.07 9.60 -4.69
N GLY A 164 4.65 8.34 -4.68
CA GLY A 164 4.28 7.61 -3.47
C GLY A 164 5.43 7.55 -2.46
N ASP A 165 6.62 7.15 -2.92
CA ASP A 165 7.83 7.09 -2.09
C ASP A 165 8.19 8.47 -1.53
N GLY A 166 8.06 9.53 -2.34
CA GLY A 166 8.26 10.92 -1.92
C GLY A 166 7.30 11.35 -0.81
N MET A 167 6.03 10.95 -0.88
CA MET A 167 5.03 11.20 0.15
C MET A 167 5.37 10.46 1.45
N PHE A 168 5.73 9.18 1.38
CA PHE A 168 6.16 8.40 2.54
C PHE A 168 7.40 9.00 3.20
N TRP A 169 8.40 9.32 2.39
CA TRP A 169 9.63 9.96 2.89
C TRP A 169 9.34 11.26 3.63
N ARG A 170 8.61 12.19 3.01
CA ARG A 170 8.29 13.48 3.62
C ARG A 170 7.53 13.34 4.93
N ARG A 171 6.53 12.48 4.95
CA ARG A 171 5.75 12.23 6.18
C ARG A 171 6.59 11.66 7.32
N ALA A 172 7.59 10.84 7.02
CA ALA A 172 8.42 10.21 8.03
C ALA A 172 9.54 11.13 8.56
N VAL A 173 10.10 12.02 7.72
CA VAL A 173 11.30 12.81 8.09
C VAL A 173 11.03 14.28 8.40
N ASP A 174 9.88 14.81 7.99
CA ASP A 174 9.52 16.22 8.16
C ASP A 174 8.28 16.36 9.05
N PRO A 175 8.45 16.73 10.34
CA PRO A 175 7.32 16.92 11.26
C PRO A 175 6.35 18.04 10.85
N GLY A 176 6.81 18.97 9.99
CA GLY A 176 5.98 20.07 9.47
C GLY A 176 5.23 19.71 8.17
N PHE A 177 5.45 18.54 7.61
CA PHE A 177 4.80 18.12 6.37
C PHE A 177 3.32 17.80 6.59
N ASP A 178 2.46 18.58 5.94
CA ASP A 178 1.01 18.32 5.92
C ASP A 178 0.62 17.63 4.61
N PRO A 179 0.38 16.31 4.61
CA PRO A 179 -0.02 15.58 3.42
C PRO A 179 -1.38 16.04 2.87
N LYS A 180 -2.29 16.58 3.71
CA LYS A 180 -3.58 17.12 3.25
C LYS A 180 -3.40 18.34 2.35
N ALA A 181 -2.47 19.19 2.71
CA ALA A 181 -2.18 20.40 1.92
C ALA A 181 -1.58 20.08 0.54
N VAL A 182 -0.83 18.99 0.43
CA VAL A 182 -0.13 18.59 -0.81
C VAL A 182 -0.99 17.68 -1.69
N MET A 183 -1.92 16.93 -1.12
CA MET A 183 -2.74 15.94 -1.82
C MET A 183 -3.43 16.47 -3.10
N PRO A 184 -4.04 17.67 -3.13
CA PRO A 184 -4.64 18.18 -4.35
C PRO A 184 -3.64 18.32 -5.52
N ALA A 185 -2.42 18.76 -5.24
CA ALA A 185 -1.36 18.87 -6.25
C ALA A 185 -0.85 17.50 -6.72
N VAL A 186 -0.73 16.54 -5.81
CA VAL A 186 -0.36 15.16 -6.14
C VAL A 186 -1.42 14.54 -7.05
N LEU A 187 -2.71 14.69 -6.74
CA LEU A 187 -3.80 14.16 -7.57
C LEU A 187 -3.85 14.82 -8.95
N GLU A 188 -3.56 16.12 -9.05
CA GLU A 188 -3.50 16.81 -10.34
C GLU A 188 -2.29 16.33 -11.18
N LEU A 189 -1.16 16.08 -10.55
CA LEU A 189 -0.01 15.45 -11.20
C LEU A 189 -0.37 14.05 -11.74
N MET A 190 -1.03 13.22 -10.93
CA MET A 190 -1.47 11.89 -11.33
C MET A 190 -2.50 11.96 -12.46
N ARG A 191 -3.45 12.90 -12.38
CA ARG A 191 -4.42 13.15 -13.44
C ARG A 191 -3.73 13.52 -14.76
N THR A 192 -2.72 14.36 -14.71
CA THR A 192 -1.95 14.76 -15.89
C THR A 192 -1.19 13.59 -16.50
N LEU A 193 -0.56 12.75 -15.67
CA LEU A 193 0.19 11.57 -16.13
C LEU A 193 -0.73 10.53 -16.79
N LEU A 194 -1.90 10.29 -16.21
CA LEU A 194 -2.86 9.30 -16.71
C LEU A 194 -3.70 9.82 -17.86
N ASN A 195 -3.94 11.14 -17.94
CA ASN A 195 -4.78 11.79 -18.93
C ASN A 195 -6.14 11.07 -19.08
N PRO A 196 -6.99 11.07 -18.04
CA PRO A 196 -8.26 10.34 -18.05
C PRO A 196 -9.16 10.86 -19.15
N VAL A 197 -9.77 9.94 -19.90
CA VAL A 197 -10.75 10.25 -20.95
C VAL A 197 -12.11 10.46 -20.27
N PRO A 198 -12.79 11.59 -20.49
CA PRO A 198 -14.13 11.79 -19.97
C PRO A 198 -15.06 10.67 -20.45
N GLY A 199 -15.72 9.98 -19.53
CA GLY A 199 -16.76 9.00 -19.88
C GLY A 199 -17.88 9.69 -20.67
N PRO A 200 -18.70 8.93 -21.44
CA PRO A 200 -19.85 9.49 -22.10
C PRO A 200 -20.73 10.21 -21.08
N VAL A 201 -20.97 11.50 -21.29
CA VAL A 201 -21.91 12.27 -20.48
C VAL A 201 -23.25 11.60 -20.63
N LEU A 202 -23.73 10.92 -19.59
CA LEU A 202 -25.09 10.40 -19.58
C LEU A 202 -26.02 11.58 -19.84
N ALA A 203 -26.73 11.54 -20.96
CA ALA A 203 -27.72 12.56 -21.28
C ALA A 203 -28.69 12.68 -20.09
N PRO A 204 -29.09 13.91 -19.69
CA PRO A 204 -30.01 14.07 -18.58
C PRO A 204 -31.27 13.26 -18.89
N ILE A 205 -31.71 12.46 -17.92
CA ILE A 205 -32.93 11.67 -18.00
C ILE A 205 -34.03 12.70 -18.29
N PRO A 206 -34.79 12.59 -19.39
CA PRO A 206 -35.88 13.55 -19.67
C PRO A 206 -36.86 13.48 -18.51
N ASP A 207 -37.12 14.66 -17.91
CA ASP A 207 -38.13 14.83 -16.88
C ASP A 207 -39.51 14.43 -17.46
N ASN A 208 -39.94 13.24 -17.08
CA ASN A 208 -41.22 12.66 -17.50
C ASN A 208 -42.36 13.17 -16.59
N ASN A 209 -42.31 14.46 -16.21
CA ASN A 209 -43.29 15.07 -15.31
C ASN A 209 -44.13 16.11 -16.04
N ASN A 210 -44.72 15.75 -17.21
CA ASN A 210 -45.71 16.62 -17.84
C ASN A 210 -46.79 15.82 -18.57
N GLN A 211 -47.56 15.03 -17.81
CA GLN A 211 -48.90 14.56 -18.24
C GLN A 211 -49.75 14.34 -17.01
N THR A 212 -50.35 15.41 -16.49
CA THR A 212 -51.67 15.33 -15.87
C THR A 212 -52.24 16.73 -15.79
N THR A 213 -53.04 17.13 -16.79
CA THR A 213 -54.22 17.96 -16.60
C THR A 213 -54.98 18.05 -17.95
N GLN A 214 -56.00 17.23 -18.11
CA GLN A 214 -57.32 17.60 -18.68
C GLN A 214 -58.33 16.58 -18.24
#